data_60f19ffeac8664924a2e2bfe53f03039
#
_entry.id   60f19ffeac8664924a2e2bfe53f03039
#
_cell.length_a   1.000
_cell.length_b   1.000
_cell.length_c   1.000
_cell.angle_alpha   90.00
_cell.angle_beta   90.00
_cell.angle_gamma   90.00
#
_symmetry.space_group_name_H-M   'P 1'
#
loop_
_entity.id
_entity.type
_entity.pdbx_description
1 polymer ?
#
loop_
_entity_poly.entity_id
_entity_poly.type
_entity_poly.pdbx_seq_one_letter_code
_entity_poly.pdbx_strand_id
1 'polypeptide(L)'
;MVLPNFKENLEKYAKLLVANGINVQPGHTVALSIDVEQAELAHLLVKEAYALGAAEVIVQWSDDIINRERFLHADMDRIEEVPAYKKAEMEYLLAKKASRLGVRSSDPGALNGVAPERLSAHAKATGVAFKPMQVATQSNKVSWTVAAAAGKEWAKKVFPDASSDEEAVDLLWDQIFKTCRVYEEDPVRAWKEHADRLDAKARLLNEAQFSALHYQAPGTDLTLGLPKNHVWESAGAINAQGEGFLPNMATEEVFTAPDFRRADGYVSSTKPLSYNGNIIEGIKVTFKDGEIVDITADQGDEVMKNLVFNNNGARALGECALVPDPSPISQSGITFFNTLFDENASNHLAIGAAYATSVEGGADMTEEELKEAGLNRSDVHVDFMIGSNQMDIDGIRQDGNRVPIFRNGDWVI
;
A
#
# COMPACT_ATOMS: atom_id res chain seq x y z
N MET A 1 -16.58 17.38 -17.63
CA MET A 1 -15.41 18.23 -18.04
C MET A 1 -14.45 17.28 -18.73
N VAL A 2 -13.89 17.60 -19.87
CA VAL A 2 -12.84 16.76 -20.46
C VAL A 2 -11.52 17.23 -19.88
N LEU A 3 -10.79 16.33 -19.20
CA LEU A 3 -9.50 16.66 -18.58
C LEU A 3 -8.52 17.12 -19.68
N PRO A 4 -7.95 18.34 -19.61
CA PRO A 4 -7.05 18.84 -20.64
C PRO A 4 -5.82 17.93 -20.83
N ASN A 5 -5.43 17.72 -22.09
CA ASN A 5 -4.26 16.91 -22.44
C ASN A 5 -4.30 15.47 -21.89
N PHE A 6 -5.49 14.92 -21.62
CA PHE A 6 -5.66 13.60 -21.00
C PHE A 6 -4.81 12.53 -21.67
N LYS A 7 -4.85 12.44 -22.99
CA LYS A 7 -4.11 11.42 -23.73
C LYS A 7 -2.59 11.54 -23.55
N GLU A 8 -2.05 12.77 -23.60
CA GLU A 8 -0.63 13.00 -23.36
C GLU A 8 -0.23 12.61 -21.94
N ASN A 9 -1.06 12.99 -20.94
CA ASN A 9 -0.83 12.62 -19.54
C ASN A 9 -0.93 11.10 -19.33
N LEU A 10 -1.85 10.44 -20.01
CA LEU A 10 -1.97 8.98 -19.94
C LEU A 10 -0.74 8.26 -20.54
N GLU A 11 -0.17 8.80 -21.64
CA GLU A 11 1.10 8.33 -22.23
C GLU A 11 2.27 8.53 -21.26
N LYS A 12 2.39 9.70 -20.61
CA LYS A 12 3.40 9.98 -19.59
C LYS A 12 3.24 9.02 -18.40
N TYR A 13 2.01 8.78 -17.95
CA TYR A 13 1.72 7.85 -16.86
C TYR A 13 2.11 6.42 -17.21
N ALA A 14 1.75 5.93 -18.39
CA ALA A 14 2.13 4.60 -18.85
C ALA A 14 3.66 4.44 -18.89
N LYS A 15 4.39 5.43 -19.43
CA LYS A 15 5.85 5.43 -19.43
C LYS A 15 6.43 5.39 -18.02
N LEU A 16 5.88 6.19 -17.09
CA LEU A 16 6.30 6.21 -15.69
C LEU A 16 6.18 4.84 -15.04
N LEU A 17 5.02 4.17 -15.18
CA LEU A 17 4.75 2.86 -14.56
C LEU A 17 5.71 1.78 -15.08
N VAL A 18 6.04 1.82 -16.36
CA VAL A 18 6.90 0.81 -16.98
C VAL A 18 8.38 1.09 -16.71
N ALA A 19 8.80 2.37 -16.75
CA ALA A 19 10.21 2.76 -16.61
C ALA A 19 10.66 2.82 -15.14
N ASN A 20 9.83 3.38 -14.24
CA ASN A 20 10.18 3.51 -12.81
C ASN A 20 9.48 2.44 -11.97
N GLY A 21 8.20 2.19 -12.23
CA GLY A 21 7.42 1.22 -11.49
C GLY A 21 8.11 -0.13 -11.52
N ILE A 22 7.93 -0.90 -12.58
CA ILE A 22 8.54 -2.23 -12.73
C ILE A 22 9.96 -2.22 -13.34
N ASN A 23 10.46 -1.08 -13.76
CA ASN A 23 11.81 -0.89 -14.34
C ASN A 23 12.16 -1.94 -15.41
N VAL A 24 11.37 -1.99 -16.47
CA VAL A 24 11.54 -2.98 -17.55
C VAL A 24 12.93 -2.90 -18.17
N GLN A 25 13.62 -4.04 -18.22
CA GLN A 25 14.91 -4.20 -18.87
C GLN A 25 14.76 -5.05 -20.16
N PRO A 26 15.69 -4.92 -21.12
CA PRO A 26 15.70 -5.76 -22.32
C PRO A 26 15.65 -7.26 -21.99
N GLY A 27 14.72 -7.98 -22.62
CA GLY A 27 14.52 -9.42 -22.41
C GLY A 27 13.56 -9.79 -21.27
N HIS A 28 13.03 -8.82 -20.49
CA HIS A 28 12.06 -9.10 -19.44
C HIS A 28 10.74 -9.66 -20.02
N THR A 29 10.12 -10.56 -19.27
CA THR A 29 8.69 -10.87 -19.37
C THR A 29 7.92 -9.99 -18.40
N VAL A 30 6.83 -9.39 -18.84
CA VAL A 30 5.96 -8.54 -18.03
C VAL A 30 4.59 -9.17 -17.89
N ALA A 31 4.07 -9.27 -16.68
CA ALA A 31 2.68 -9.63 -16.37
C ALA A 31 1.92 -8.37 -15.96
N LEU A 32 1.01 -7.92 -16.82
CA LEU A 32 0.14 -6.77 -16.58
C LEU A 32 -1.25 -7.26 -16.14
N SER A 33 -1.64 -6.96 -14.90
CA SER A 33 -3.01 -7.20 -14.41
C SER A 33 -3.77 -5.88 -14.40
N ILE A 34 -4.87 -5.80 -15.15
CA ILE A 34 -5.61 -4.55 -15.37
C ILE A 34 -7.08 -4.84 -15.69
N ASP A 35 -7.97 -3.91 -15.32
CA ASP A 35 -9.38 -4.02 -15.64
C ASP A 35 -9.69 -3.68 -17.12
N VAL A 36 -10.74 -4.31 -17.65
CA VAL A 36 -11.17 -4.11 -19.06
C VAL A 36 -11.58 -2.67 -19.35
N GLU A 37 -12.06 -1.91 -18.35
CA GLU A 37 -12.36 -0.49 -18.50
C GLU A 37 -11.12 0.33 -18.87
N GLN A 38 -9.92 -0.17 -18.57
CA GLN A 38 -8.65 0.53 -18.74
C GLN A 38 -7.89 0.08 -20.00
N ALA A 39 -8.62 -0.37 -21.02
CA ALA A 39 -8.01 -0.90 -22.25
C ALA A 39 -7.06 0.10 -22.94
N GLU A 40 -7.38 1.40 -22.95
CA GLU A 40 -6.50 2.42 -23.53
C GLU A 40 -5.17 2.51 -22.78
N LEU A 41 -5.19 2.53 -21.45
CA LEU A 41 -3.98 2.50 -20.63
C LEU A 41 -3.20 1.20 -20.85
N ALA A 42 -3.88 0.05 -20.93
CA ALA A 42 -3.22 -1.23 -21.18
C ALA A 42 -2.45 -1.23 -22.52
N HIS A 43 -3.04 -0.68 -23.59
CA HIS A 43 -2.37 -0.56 -24.89
C HIS A 43 -1.09 0.29 -24.80
N LEU A 44 -1.13 1.39 -24.04
CA LEU A 44 0.04 2.25 -23.82
C LEU A 44 1.12 1.55 -22.98
N LEU A 45 0.74 0.87 -21.90
CA LEU A 45 1.67 0.10 -21.06
C LEU A 45 2.38 -0.98 -21.85
N VAL A 46 1.66 -1.74 -22.68
CA VAL A 46 2.23 -2.77 -23.55
C VAL A 46 3.20 -2.17 -24.56
N LYS A 47 2.82 -1.05 -25.20
CA LYS A 47 3.68 -0.33 -26.15
C LYS A 47 4.97 0.15 -25.50
N GLU A 48 4.89 0.77 -24.33
CA GLU A 48 6.05 1.27 -23.59
C GLU A 48 6.95 0.12 -23.09
N ALA A 49 6.37 -1.00 -22.64
CA ALA A 49 7.15 -2.16 -22.23
C ALA A 49 7.99 -2.73 -23.39
N TYR A 50 7.39 -2.89 -24.57
CA TYR A 50 8.14 -3.32 -25.74
C TYR A 50 9.14 -2.29 -26.24
N ALA A 51 8.85 -0.97 -26.10
CA ALA A 51 9.80 0.09 -26.44
C ALA A 51 11.06 0.06 -25.55
N LEU A 52 10.94 -0.39 -24.31
CA LEU A 52 12.07 -0.62 -23.38
C LEU A 52 12.76 -1.99 -23.60
N GLY A 53 12.28 -2.81 -24.52
CA GLY A 53 12.88 -4.08 -24.89
C GLY A 53 12.35 -5.31 -24.18
N ALA A 54 11.15 -5.25 -23.60
CA ALA A 54 10.49 -6.46 -23.08
C ALA A 54 10.44 -7.56 -24.16
N ALA A 55 10.74 -8.79 -23.78
CA ALA A 55 10.63 -9.94 -24.67
C ALA A 55 9.17 -10.40 -24.85
N GLU A 56 8.36 -10.21 -23.81
CA GLU A 56 6.97 -10.64 -23.78
C GLU A 56 6.16 -9.80 -22.78
N VAL A 57 4.92 -9.47 -23.14
CA VAL A 57 3.95 -8.86 -22.23
C VAL A 57 2.69 -9.69 -22.21
N ILE A 58 2.31 -10.20 -21.04
CA ILE A 58 1.11 -11.01 -20.81
C ILE A 58 0.10 -10.13 -20.08
N VAL A 59 -1.07 -9.89 -20.70
CA VAL A 59 -2.12 -9.08 -20.11
C VAL A 59 -3.17 -9.98 -19.47
N GLN A 60 -3.37 -9.79 -18.16
CA GLN A 60 -4.38 -10.47 -17.35
C GLN A 60 -5.53 -9.50 -17.10
N TRP A 61 -6.62 -9.68 -17.86
CA TRP A 61 -7.80 -8.82 -17.72
C TRP A 61 -8.66 -9.22 -16.54
N SER A 62 -9.18 -8.21 -15.83
CA SER A 62 -10.23 -8.35 -14.82
C SER A 62 -11.48 -7.59 -15.25
N ASP A 63 -12.62 -7.98 -14.67
CA ASP A 63 -13.91 -7.33 -14.84
C ASP A 63 -14.74 -7.60 -13.58
N ASP A 64 -15.12 -6.54 -12.89
CA ASP A 64 -15.82 -6.62 -11.60
C ASP A 64 -17.23 -7.22 -11.78
N ILE A 65 -17.90 -6.95 -12.90
CA ILE A 65 -19.24 -7.49 -13.19
C ILE A 65 -19.14 -9.01 -13.39
N ILE A 66 -18.19 -9.46 -14.22
CA ILE A 66 -17.97 -10.89 -14.46
C ILE A 66 -17.57 -11.61 -13.16
N ASN A 67 -16.69 -11.00 -12.36
CA ASN A 67 -16.27 -11.57 -11.09
C ASN A 67 -17.46 -11.67 -10.11
N ARG A 68 -18.30 -10.64 -10.03
CA ARG A 68 -19.52 -10.66 -9.22
C ARG A 68 -20.47 -11.76 -9.63
N GLU A 69 -20.79 -11.88 -10.93
CA GLU A 69 -21.68 -12.93 -11.46
C GLU A 69 -21.14 -14.32 -11.13
N ARG A 70 -19.83 -14.53 -11.26
CA ARG A 70 -19.18 -15.77 -10.84
C ARG A 70 -19.40 -16.06 -9.35
N PHE A 71 -19.20 -15.06 -8.47
CA PHE A 71 -19.40 -15.25 -7.04
C PHE A 71 -20.87 -15.46 -6.65
N LEU A 72 -21.81 -14.92 -7.40
CA LEU A 72 -23.24 -15.12 -7.13
C LEU A 72 -23.74 -16.49 -7.60
N HIS A 73 -23.25 -17.01 -8.72
CA HIS A 73 -23.89 -18.09 -9.45
C HIS A 73 -23.07 -19.38 -9.60
N ALA A 74 -21.73 -19.32 -9.53
CA ALA A 74 -20.91 -20.53 -9.65
C ALA A 74 -21.14 -21.49 -8.47
N ASP A 75 -21.05 -22.79 -8.71
CA ASP A 75 -21.10 -23.81 -7.66
C ASP A 75 -19.92 -23.64 -6.67
N MET A 76 -20.11 -24.01 -5.42
CA MET A 76 -19.10 -23.83 -4.37
C MET A 76 -17.79 -24.57 -4.69
N ASP A 77 -17.87 -25.77 -5.24
CA ASP A 77 -16.68 -26.53 -5.66
C ASP A 77 -15.82 -25.75 -6.68
N ARG A 78 -16.46 -24.94 -7.53
CA ARG A 78 -15.79 -24.05 -8.49
C ARG A 78 -15.22 -22.79 -7.87
N ILE A 79 -15.79 -22.35 -6.77
CA ILE A 79 -15.27 -21.22 -5.98
C ILE A 79 -14.03 -21.67 -5.17
N GLU A 80 -14.08 -22.88 -4.63
CA GLU A 80 -13.02 -23.48 -3.80
C GLU A 80 -11.84 -24.03 -4.61
N GLU A 81 -11.95 -24.10 -5.95
CA GLU A 81 -10.92 -24.61 -6.83
C GLU A 81 -10.25 -23.50 -7.66
N VAL A 82 -8.93 -23.49 -7.70
CA VAL A 82 -8.17 -22.70 -8.68
C VAL A 82 -7.90 -23.56 -9.91
N PRO A 83 -8.40 -23.17 -11.10
CA PRO A 83 -8.24 -23.93 -12.34
C PRO A 83 -6.78 -24.22 -12.69
N ALA A 84 -6.52 -25.40 -13.25
CA ALA A 84 -5.17 -25.84 -13.60
C ALA A 84 -4.43 -24.87 -14.53
N TYR A 85 -5.13 -24.25 -15.49
CA TYR A 85 -4.52 -23.30 -16.42
C TYR A 85 -3.99 -22.05 -15.71
N LYS A 86 -4.66 -21.57 -14.64
CA LYS A 86 -4.17 -20.44 -13.85
C LYS A 86 -2.94 -20.79 -13.03
N LYS A 87 -2.85 -22.02 -12.54
CA LYS A 87 -1.65 -22.52 -11.88
C LYS A 87 -0.47 -22.62 -12.84
N ALA A 88 -0.71 -23.16 -14.04
CA ALA A 88 0.31 -23.25 -15.10
C ALA A 88 0.80 -21.86 -15.56
N GLU A 89 -0.10 -20.88 -15.67
CA GLU A 89 0.28 -19.49 -15.97
C GLU A 89 1.17 -18.93 -14.87
N MET A 90 0.81 -19.10 -13.59
CA MET A 90 1.65 -18.67 -12.48
C MET A 90 3.04 -19.31 -12.50
N GLU A 91 3.10 -20.63 -12.73
CA GLU A 91 4.38 -21.36 -12.83
C GLU A 91 5.24 -20.84 -13.99
N TYR A 92 4.61 -20.54 -15.14
CA TYR A 92 5.28 -19.92 -16.27
C TYR A 92 5.86 -18.54 -15.91
N LEU A 93 5.07 -17.66 -15.29
CA LEU A 93 5.50 -16.33 -14.88
C LEU A 93 6.65 -16.38 -13.87
N LEU A 94 6.60 -17.32 -12.90
CA LEU A 94 7.68 -17.56 -11.95
C LEU A 94 8.96 -18.04 -12.66
N ALA A 95 8.84 -19.01 -13.57
CA ALA A 95 9.99 -19.52 -14.31
C ALA A 95 10.66 -18.43 -15.18
N LYS A 96 9.87 -17.50 -15.71
CA LYS A 96 10.33 -16.33 -16.48
C LYS A 96 10.83 -15.19 -15.60
N LYS A 97 10.68 -15.26 -14.27
CA LYS A 97 10.94 -14.13 -13.34
C LYS A 97 10.20 -12.86 -13.78
N ALA A 98 8.94 -13.01 -14.20
CA ALA A 98 8.18 -11.94 -14.82
C ALA A 98 8.02 -10.76 -13.85
N SER A 99 8.32 -9.54 -14.34
CA SER A 99 7.98 -8.30 -13.65
C SER A 99 6.47 -8.12 -13.62
N ARG A 100 5.91 -7.66 -12.51
CA ARG A 100 4.45 -7.62 -12.28
C ARG A 100 3.95 -6.19 -12.14
N LEU A 101 3.05 -5.78 -13.02
CA LEU A 101 2.35 -4.51 -12.93
C LEU A 101 0.86 -4.76 -12.67
N GLY A 102 0.38 -4.35 -11.51
CA GLY A 102 -1.03 -4.41 -11.13
C GLY A 102 -1.66 -3.02 -11.15
N VAL A 103 -2.60 -2.78 -12.07
CA VAL A 103 -3.35 -1.52 -12.13
C VAL A 103 -4.71 -1.73 -11.49
N ARG A 104 -5.00 -0.96 -10.44
CA ARG A 104 -6.23 -1.04 -9.65
C ARG A 104 -7.21 0.04 -10.07
N SER A 105 -8.42 -0.39 -10.45
CA SER A 105 -9.53 0.51 -10.82
C SER A 105 -10.89 0.00 -10.32
N SER A 106 -10.87 -1.06 -9.51
CA SER A 106 -12.08 -1.78 -9.08
C SER A 106 -13.02 -0.92 -8.26
N ASP A 107 -14.32 -1.15 -8.45
CA ASP A 107 -15.39 -0.63 -7.61
C ASP A 107 -15.23 -1.15 -6.16
N PRO A 108 -15.08 -0.27 -5.15
CA PRO A 108 -15.04 -0.69 -3.75
C PRO A 108 -16.30 -1.44 -3.29
N GLY A 109 -17.42 -1.31 -4.02
CA GLY A 109 -18.68 -1.97 -3.76
C GLY A 109 -18.98 -3.20 -4.64
N ALA A 110 -18.08 -3.58 -5.54
CA ALA A 110 -18.31 -4.62 -6.56
C ALA A 110 -18.89 -5.93 -6.01
N LEU A 111 -18.46 -6.34 -4.84
CA LEU A 111 -18.87 -7.61 -4.21
C LEU A 111 -19.96 -7.46 -3.13
N ASN A 112 -20.59 -6.28 -3.02
CA ASN A 112 -21.68 -6.07 -2.09
C ASN A 112 -22.83 -7.06 -2.35
N GLY A 113 -23.28 -7.73 -1.26
CA GLY A 113 -24.35 -8.74 -1.32
C GLY A 113 -23.91 -10.13 -1.78
N VAL A 114 -22.63 -10.35 -2.05
CA VAL A 114 -22.05 -11.70 -2.18
C VAL A 114 -21.91 -12.31 -0.79
N ALA A 115 -22.28 -13.57 -0.64
CA ALA A 115 -22.17 -14.28 0.64
C ALA A 115 -20.70 -14.35 1.11
N PRO A 116 -20.39 -13.94 2.35
CA PRO A 116 -19.01 -13.89 2.86
C PRO A 116 -18.26 -15.24 2.78
N GLU A 117 -19.00 -16.34 2.93
CA GLU A 117 -18.45 -17.70 2.88
C GLU A 117 -17.82 -18.00 1.50
N ARG A 118 -18.45 -17.48 0.42
CA ARG A 118 -17.95 -17.65 -0.96
C ARG A 118 -16.66 -16.87 -1.19
N LEU A 119 -16.60 -15.65 -0.66
CA LEU A 119 -15.39 -14.80 -0.73
C LEU A 119 -14.24 -15.43 0.07
N SER A 120 -14.53 -15.90 1.29
CA SER A 120 -13.55 -16.55 2.16
C SER A 120 -13.02 -17.85 1.55
N ALA A 121 -13.90 -18.70 1.00
CA ALA A 121 -13.52 -19.93 0.34
C ALA A 121 -12.60 -19.69 -0.86
N HIS A 122 -12.93 -18.71 -1.69
CA HIS A 122 -12.08 -18.31 -2.83
C HIS A 122 -10.73 -17.73 -2.37
N ALA A 123 -10.72 -16.85 -1.38
CA ALA A 123 -9.49 -16.26 -0.83
C ALA A 123 -8.55 -17.35 -0.28
N LYS A 124 -9.10 -18.34 0.44
CA LYS A 124 -8.35 -19.49 0.93
C LYS A 124 -7.76 -20.33 -0.22
N ALA A 125 -8.57 -20.67 -1.23
CA ALA A 125 -8.13 -21.46 -2.37
C ALA A 125 -7.02 -20.76 -3.17
N THR A 126 -7.20 -19.47 -3.45
CA THR A 126 -6.22 -18.65 -4.18
C THR A 126 -4.96 -18.39 -3.36
N GLY A 127 -5.09 -18.13 -2.06
CA GLY A 127 -3.96 -17.95 -1.14
C GLY A 127 -3.04 -19.18 -1.10
N VAL A 128 -3.60 -20.38 -1.08
CA VAL A 128 -2.82 -21.62 -1.16
C VAL A 128 -2.19 -21.81 -2.54
N ALA A 129 -3.00 -21.66 -3.61
CA ALA A 129 -2.55 -21.95 -4.98
C ALA A 129 -1.48 -20.97 -5.47
N PHE A 130 -1.57 -19.67 -5.11
CA PHE A 130 -0.66 -18.63 -5.57
C PHE A 130 0.41 -18.25 -4.52
N LYS A 131 0.52 -18.99 -3.42
CA LYS A 131 1.54 -18.76 -2.39
C LYS A 131 2.97 -18.62 -2.96
N PRO A 132 3.42 -19.45 -3.94
CA PRO A 132 4.76 -19.27 -4.51
C PRO A 132 4.98 -17.90 -5.16
N MET A 133 3.96 -17.37 -5.85
CA MET A 133 4.01 -16.04 -6.46
C MET A 133 3.97 -14.93 -5.41
N GLN A 134 3.14 -15.08 -4.38
CA GLN A 134 3.09 -14.15 -3.26
C GLN A 134 4.44 -14.04 -2.56
N VAL A 135 5.07 -15.16 -2.25
CA VAL A 135 6.42 -15.21 -1.65
C VAL A 135 7.43 -14.54 -2.57
N ALA A 136 7.41 -14.83 -3.88
CA ALA A 136 8.34 -14.21 -4.83
C ALA A 136 8.18 -12.68 -4.90
N THR A 137 6.95 -12.17 -4.80
CA THR A 137 6.64 -10.73 -4.77
C THR A 137 7.11 -10.11 -3.45
N GLN A 138 6.67 -10.65 -2.31
CA GLN A 138 6.99 -10.11 -0.97
C GLN A 138 8.48 -10.15 -0.61
N SER A 139 9.23 -11.09 -1.19
CA SER A 139 10.70 -11.17 -1.01
C SER A 139 11.48 -10.49 -2.14
N ASN A 140 10.83 -9.66 -2.94
CA ASN A 140 11.44 -8.90 -4.05
C ASN A 140 12.27 -9.79 -5.01
N LYS A 141 11.86 -11.06 -5.23
CA LYS A 141 12.52 -11.93 -6.23
C LYS A 141 12.30 -11.45 -7.66
N VAL A 142 11.26 -10.67 -7.87
CA VAL A 142 10.89 -10.03 -9.15
C VAL A 142 10.50 -8.58 -8.88
N SER A 143 10.66 -7.70 -9.87
CA SER A 143 10.09 -6.35 -9.79
C SER A 143 8.57 -6.41 -9.80
N TRP A 144 7.93 -5.56 -9.00
CA TRP A 144 6.48 -5.46 -8.97
C TRP A 144 6.04 -4.03 -8.64
N THR A 145 4.89 -3.64 -9.17
CA THR A 145 4.30 -2.32 -8.92
C THR A 145 2.79 -2.44 -8.83
N VAL A 146 2.22 -1.78 -7.83
CA VAL A 146 0.79 -1.49 -7.77
C VAL A 146 0.58 -0.03 -8.15
N ALA A 147 -0.33 0.21 -9.07
CA ALA A 147 -0.72 1.54 -9.52
C ALA A 147 -2.25 1.61 -9.65
N ALA A 148 -2.78 2.79 -9.87
CA ALA A 148 -4.22 3.01 -9.99
C ALA A 148 -4.61 3.53 -11.38
N ALA A 149 -5.88 3.29 -11.74
CA ALA A 149 -6.54 3.93 -12.87
C ALA A 149 -7.98 4.26 -12.49
N ALA A 150 -8.53 5.36 -12.99
CA ALA A 150 -9.87 5.80 -12.60
C ALA A 150 -10.94 4.89 -13.21
N GLY A 151 -11.46 3.95 -12.41
CA GLY A 151 -12.66 3.18 -12.70
C GLY A 151 -13.92 4.02 -12.45
N LYS A 152 -14.97 3.78 -13.22
CA LYS A 152 -16.19 4.58 -13.18
C LYS A 152 -16.88 4.55 -11.80
N GLU A 153 -17.12 3.37 -11.27
CA GLU A 153 -17.83 3.21 -9.99
C GLU A 153 -16.97 3.67 -8.81
N TRP A 154 -15.65 3.47 -8.87
CA TRP A 154 -14.74 4.03 -7.89
C TRP A 154 -14.75 5.56 -7.91
N ALA A 155 -14.70 6.18 -9.10
CA ALA A 155 -14.75 7.63 -9.26
C ALA A 155 -16.03 8.25 -8.67
N LYS A 156 -17.18 7.64 -8.91
CA LYS A 156 -18.47 8.06 -8.33
C LYS A 156 -18.49 8.00 -6.81
N LYS A 157 -17.80 7.02 -6.22
CA LYS A 157 -17.69 6.91 -4.76
C LYS A 157 -16.79 7.99 -4.18
N VAL A 158 -15.70 8.33 -4.86
CA VAL A 158 -14.77 9.38 -4.43
C VAL A 158 -15.38 10.77 -4.64
N PHE A 159 -16.10 10.98 -5.74
CA PHE A 159 -16.71 12.26 -6.13
C PHE A 159 -18.24 12.14 -6.29
N PRO A 160 -18.99 11.91 -5.19
CA PRO A 160 -20.43 11.71 -5.25
C PRO A 160 -21.21 12.94 -5.72
N ASP A 161 -20.62 14.13 -5.58
CA ASP A 161 -21.24 15.41 -5.97
C ASP A 161 -20.91 15.83 -7.43
N ALA A 162 -20.21 15.00 -8.18
CA ALA A 162 -19.93 15.27 -9.60
C ALA A 162 -21.24 15.32 -10.41
N SER A 163 -21.31 16.21 -11.39
CA SER A 163 -22.52 16.41 -12.19
C SER A 163 -22.80 15.28 -13.18
N SER A 164 -21.82 14.44 -13.47
CA SER A 164 -21.93 13.22 -14.29
C SER A 164 -20.85 12.21 -13.96
N ASP A 165 -21.06 10.97 -14.41
CA ASP A 165 -20.08 9.89 -14.26
C ASP A 165 -18.73 10.22 -14.94
N GLU A 166 -18.78 10.87 -16.11
CA GLU A 166 -17.60 11.31 -16.86
C GLU A 166 -16.83 12.40 -16.09
N GLU A 167 -17.52 13.32 -15.44
CA GLU A 167 -16.88 14.32 -14.60
C GLU A 167 -16.21 13.67 -13.38
N ALA A 168 -16.84 12.70 -12.73
CA ALA A 168 -16.24 11.97 -11.62
C ALA A 168 -14.95 11.26 -12.06
N VAL A 169 -14.97 10.59 -13.21
CA VAL A 169 -13.79 9.90 -13.79
C VAL A 169 -12.68 10.91 -14.13
N ASP A 170 -13.01 12.05 -14.74
CA ASP A 170 -12.04 13.12 -15.02
C ASP A 170 -11.39 13.65 -13.72
N LEU A 171 -12.20 13.88 -12.68
CA LEU A 171 -11.70 14.33 -11.38
C LEU A 171 -10.77 13.31 -10.72
N LEU A 172 -11.10 12.03 -10.79
CA LEU A 172 -10.27 10.97 -10.22
C LEU A 172 -8.95 10.81 -11.00
N TRP A 173 -8.98 10.86 -12.34
CA TRP A 173 -7.76 10.89 -13.15
C TRP A 173 -6.89 12.11 -12.84
N ASP A 174 -7.47 13.28 -12.63
CA ASP A 174 -6.73 14.48 -12.24
C ASP A 174 -5.96 14.26 -10.94
N GLN A 175 -6.60 13.63 -9.95
CA GLN A 175 -5.94 13.31 -8.69
C GLN A 175 -4.84 12.24 -8.85
N ILE A 176 -5.09 11.19 -9.63
CA ILE A 176 -4.07 10.16 -9.93
C ILE A 176 -2.86 10.81 -10.61
N PHE A 177 -3.08 11.68 -11.61
CA PHE A 177 -1.98 12.36 -12.30
C PHE A 177 -1.20 13.30 -11.38
N LYS A 178 -1.89 14.04 -10.50
CA LYS A 178 -1.23 14.92 -9.50
C LYS A 178 -0.38 14.11 -8.53
N THR A 179 -0.95 13.10 -7.91
CA THR A 179 -0.27 12.28 -6.91
C THR A 179 0.89 11.48 -7.50
N CYS A 180 0.76 11.05 -8.76
CA CYS A 180 1.81 10.39 -9.51
C CYS A 180 2.76 11.37 -10.25
N ARG A 181 2.66 12.68 -10.00
CA ARG A 181 3.56 13.71 -10.59
C ARG A 181 3.58 13.72 -12.14
N VAL A 182 2.48 13.25 -12.75
CA VAL A 182 2.37 13.15 -14.23
C VAL A 182 2.37 14.53 -14.90
N TYR A 183 1.96 15.57 -14.18
CA TYR A 183 1.95 16.95 -14.70
C TYR A 183 3.33 17.60 -14.75
N GLU A 184 4.35 16.96 -14.18
CA GLU A 184 5.73 17.41 -14.34
C GLU A 184 6.17 17.29 -15.81
N GLU A 185 7.17 18.07 -16.21
CA GLU A 185 7.74 18.01 -17.55
C GLU A 185 8.26 16.59 -17.88
N ASP A 186 8.98 15.99 -16.92
CA ASP A 186 9.49 14.63 -16.97
C ASP A 186 9.12 13.86 -15.69
N PRO A 187 7.98 13.15 -15.68
CA PRO A 187 7.53 12.38 -14.53
C PRO A 187 8.51 11.29 -14.08
N VAL A 188 9.24 10.67 -15.03
CA VAL A 188 10.24 9.64 -14.73
C VAL A 188 11.38 10.23 -13.89
N ARG A 189 11.87 11.40 -14.26
CA ARG A 189 12.89 12.12 -13.50
C ARG A 189 12.35 12.60 -12.15
N ALA A 190 11.15 13.20 -12.14
CA ALA A 190 10.52 13.69 -10.93
C ALA A 190 10.35 12.59 -9.87
N TRP A 191 9.96 11.38 -10.30
CA TRP A 191 9.86 10.23 -9.40
C TRP A 191 11.20 9.72 -8.92
N LYS A 192 12.21 9.71 -9.78
CA LYS A 192 13.57 9.37 -9.34
C LYS A 192 14.06 10.32 -8.25
N GLU A 193 13.91 11.63 -8.47
CA GLU A 193 14.29 12.65 -7.49
C GLU A 193 13.47 12.53 -6.19
N HIS A 194 12.19 12.14 -6.29
CA HIS A 194 11.34 11.89 -5.13
C HIS A 194 11.80 10.65 -4.35
N ALA A 195 12.02 9.53 -5.03
CA ALA A 195 12.54 8.32 -4.41
C ALA A 195 13.91 8.57 -3.73
N ASP A 196 14.82 9.28 -4.41
CA ASP A 196 16.13 9.65 -3.85
C ASP A 196 15.99 10.48 -2.55
N ARG A 197 14.95 11.37 -2.46
CA ARG A 197 14.66 12.12 -1.22
C ARG A 197 14.16 11.22 -0.09
N LEU A 198 13.24 10.29 -0.39
CA LEU A 198 12.74 9.34 0.62
C LEU A 198 13.87 8.40 1.08
N ASP A 199 14.68 7.89 0.16
CA ASP A 199 15.86 7.08 0.48
C ASP A 199 16.86 7.82 1.38
N ALA A 200 17.05 9.12 1.16
CA ALA A 200 17.91 9.93 2.03
C ALA A 200 17.35 10.01 3.46
N LYS A 201 16.02 10.13 3.62
CA LYS A 201 15.37 10.11 4.94
C LYS A 201 15.49 8.73 5.60
N ALA A 202 15.23 7.66 4.86
CA ALA A 202 15.39 6.29 5.37
C ALA A 202 16.85 6.03 5.84
N ARG A 203 17.85 6.47 5.06
CA ARG A 203 19.27 6.35 5.47
C ARG A 203 19.57 7.09 6.77
N LEU A 204 19.13 8.33 6.92
CA LEU A 204 19.33 9.10 8.16
C LEU A 204 18.71 8.40 9.38
N LEU A 205 17.52 7.83 9.23
CA LEU A 205 16.84 7.09 10.29
C LEU A 205 17.55 5.76 10.59
N ASN A 206 18.05 5.07 9.57
CA ASN A 206 18.84 3.85 9.70
C ASN A 206 20.18 4.10 10.41
N GLU A 207 20.87 5.19 10.09
CA GLU A 207 22.11 5.59 10.76
C GLU A 207 21.87 6.00 12.22
N ALA A 208 20.73 6.64 12.50
CA ALA A 208 20.40 7.11 13.84
C ALA A 208 20.08 5.99 14.83
N GLN A 209 19.52 4.85 14.37
CA GLN A 209 19.12 3.70 15.19
C GLN A 209 18.45 4.12 16.49
N PHE A 210 17.37 4.92 16.39
CA PHE A 210 16.61 5.37 17.55
C PHE A 210 16.06 4.18 18.34
N SER A 211 16.02 4.31 19.66
CA SER A 211 15.42 3.28 20.51
C SER A 211 13.89 3.32 20.51
N ALA A 212 13.33 4.49 20.21
CA ALA A 212 11.90 4.71 20.15
C ALA A 212 11.57 5.98 19.34
N LEU A 213 10.29 6.11 18.94
CA LEU A 213 9.69 7.34 18.44
C LEU A 213 8.69 7.86 19.47
N HIS A 214 8.55 9.19 19.57
CA HIS A 214 7.51 9.83 20.35
C HIS A 214 6.70 10.74 19.45
N TYR A 215 5.40 10.45 19.35
CA TYR A 215 4.42 11.20 18.58
C TYR A 215 3.63 12.12 19.48
N GLN A 216 3.48 13.37 19.09
CA GLN A 216 2.72 14.37 19.82
C GLN A 216 1.87 15.22 18.87
N ALA A 217 0.54 15.23 19.09
CA ALA A 217 -0.43 16.05 18.37
C ALA A 217 -1.72 16.17 19.19
N PRO A 218 -2.70 17.00 18.80
CA PRO A 218 -4.02 16.99 19.45
C PRO A 218 -4.65 15.59 19.41
N GLY A 219 -4.93 15.01 20.59
CA GLY A 219 -5.45 13.64 20.70
C GLY A 219 -4.41 12.54 20.57
N THR A 220 -3.13 12.87 20.54
CA THR A 220 -2.04 11.89 20.41
C THR A 220 -0.88 12.24 21.34
N ASP A 221 -0.50 11.28 22.17
CA ASP A 221 0.73 11.25 22.94
C ASP A 221 1.15 9.77 23.06
N LEU A 222 2.01 9.33 22.14
CA LEU A 222 2.35 7.92 21.94
C LEU A 222 3.86 7.75 21.84
N THR A 223 4.39 6.81 22.59
CA THR A 223 5.78 6.36 22.46
C THR A 223 5.80 4.94 21.89
N LEU A 224 6.49 4.75 20.76
CA LEU A 224 6.71 3.45 20.12
C LEU A 224 8.17 3.07 20.23
N GLY A 225 8.47 1.96 20.90
CA GLY A 225 9.80 1.36 20.87
C GLY A 225 10.13 0.78 19.48
N LEU A 226 11.39 0.92 19.08
CA LEU A 226 11.87 0.31 17.84
C LEU A 226 12.72 -0.93 18.15
N PRO A 227 12.64 -1.99 17.31
CA PRO A 227 13.50 -3.15 17.45
C PRO A 227 14.98 -2.77 17.34
N LYS A 228 15.84 -3.56 17.94
CA LYS A 228 17.27 -3.44 17.69
C LYS A 228 17.55 -3.83 16.24
N ASN A 229 18.39 -3.07 15.55
CA ASN A 229 18.70 -3.27 14.13
C ASN A 229 17.46 -3.16 13.22
N HIS A 230 16.50 -2.30 13.61
CA HIS A 230 15.38 -2.00 12.71
C HIS A 230 15.89 -1.36 11.41
N VAL A 231 15.15 -1.62 10.34
CA VAL A 231 15.43 -1.10 9.00
C VAL A 231 14.28 -0.22 8.58
N TRP A 232 14.59 1.03 8.23
CA TRP A 232 13.66 1.93 7.55
C TRP A 232 13.74 1.69 6.05
N GLU A 233 12.61 1.44 5.46
CA GLU A 233 12.41 1.30 4.01
C GLU A 233 11.75 2.56 3.46
N SER A 234 11.84 2.76 2.15
CA SER A 234 11.30 3.92 1.45
C SER A 234 10.59 3.51 0.15
N ALA A 235 10.43 4.44 -0.78
CA ALA A 235 9.71 4.20 -2.04
C ALA A 235 10.30 3.09 -2.91
N GLY A 236 11.61 2.87 -2.85
CA GLY A 236 12.33 1.96 -3.75
C GLY A 236 12.61 0.59 -3.15
N ALA A 237 12.64 -0.43 -4.00
CA ALA A 237 13.10 -1.77 -3.68
C ALA A 237 14.09 -2.26 -4.72
N ILE A 238 14.85 -3.31 -4.39
CA ILE A 238 15.80 -3.95 -5.32
C ILE A 238 15.40 -5.42 -5.48
N ASN A 239 15.24 -5.86 -6.73
CA ASN A 239 14.90 -7.25 -7.00
C ASN A 239 16.12 -8.20 -6.90
N ALA A 240 15.89 -9.50 -7.02
CA ALA A 240 16.98 -10.50 -6.92
C ALA A 240 17.98 -10.44 -8.08
N GLN A 241 17.76 -9.63 -9.12
CA GLN A 241 18.69 -9.36 -10.22
C GLN A 241 19.54 -8.11 -9.95
N GLY A 242 19.31 -7.40 -8.85
CA GLY A 242 19.98 -6.15 -8.50
C GLY A 242 19.38 -4.92 -9.18
N GLU A 243 18.16 -5.02 -9.69
CA GLU A 243 17.45 -3.95 -10.39
C GLU A 243 16.54 -3.20 -9.45
N GLY A 244 16.66 -1.87 -9.38
CA GLY A 244 15.78 -1.02 -8.59
C GLY A 244 14.40 -0.88 -9.23
N PHE A 245 13.34 -0.83 -8.42
CA PHE A 245 11.96 -0.63 -8.87
C PHE A 245 11.14 0.08 -7.78
N LEU A 246 9.92 0.53 -8.11
CA LEU A 246 9.02 1.20 -7.17
C LEU A 246 7.76 0.34 -6.93
N PRO A 247 7.63 -0.32 -5.76
CA PRO A 247 6.49 -1.19 -5.45
C PRO A 247 5.12 -0.51 -5.52
N ASN A 248 5.05 0.75 -5.09
CA ASN A 248 3.80 1.52 -5.02
C ASN A 248 3.91 2.82 -5.82
N MET A 249 2.89 3.08 -6.64
CA MET A 249 2.77 4.30 -7.42
C MET A 249 1.34 4.87 -7.26
N ALA A 250 1.15 5.88 -6.37
CA ALA A 250 2.14 6.71 -5.67
C ALA A 250 2.53 6.15 -4.28
N THR A 251 3.67 6.67 -3.76
CA THR A 251 4.08 6.52 -2.35
C THR A 251 4.78 7.80 -1.87
N GLU A 252 4.59 8.13 -0.59
CA GLU A 252 5.13 9.33 0.08
C GLU A 252 5.83 8.97 1.39
N GLU A 253 5.96 7.69 1.69
CA GLU A 253 6.32 7.18 3.00
C GLU A 253 7.77 6.73 3.14
N VAL A 254 8.22 6.78 4.39
CA VAL A 254 9.37 6.03 4.91
C VAL A 254 8.87 5.27 6.13
N PHE A 255 8.99 3.96 6.13
CA PHE A 255 8.35 3.10 7.13
C PHE A 255 9.31 2.09 7.76
N THR A 256 8.94 1.60 8.93
CA THR A 256 9.55 0.46 9.63
C THR A 256 8.52 -0.19 10.55
N ALA A 257 8.89 -1.31 11.18
CA ALA A 257 8.03 -1.91 12.19
C ALA A 257 8.44 -1.47 13.61
N PRO A 258 7.49 -1.12 14.49
CA PRO A 258 7.76 -0.94 15.91
C PRO A 258 8.02 -2.29 16.60
N ASP A 259 8.69 -2.26 17.74
CA ASP A 259 8.75 -3.41 18.64
C ASP A 259 7.36 -3.61 19.27
N PHE A 260 6.68 -4.68 18.90
CA PHE A 260 5.28 -4.93 19.29
C PHE A 260 5.06 -4.99 20.82
N ARG A 261 6.12 -5.12 21.62
CA ARG A 261 6.08 -5.16 23.08
C ARG A 261 6.21 -3.78 23.73
N ARG A 262 6.41 -2.71 22.94
CA ARG A 262 6.88 -1.42 23.44
C ARG A 262 6.10 -0.26 22.83
N ALA A 263 4.79 -0.24 23.05
CA ALA A 263 3.93 0.88 22.72
C ALA A 263 3.20 1.34 23.99
N ASP A 264 3.32 2.62 24.31
CA ASP A 264 2.70 3.22 25.51
C ASP A 264 2.14 4.60 25.17
N GLY A 265 0.90 4.85 25.56
CA GLY A 265 0.21 6.13 25.33
C GLY A 265 -1.08 5.95 24.53
N TYR A 266 -1.48 7.00 23.85
CA TYR A 266 -2.73 7.02 23.07
C TYR A 266 -2.55 7.76 21.74
N VAL A 267 -3.41 7.41 20.78
CA VAL A 267 -3.41 8.01 19.45
C VAL A 267 -4.83 8.12 18.91
N SER A 268 -5.10 9.22 18.20
CA SER A 268 -6.36 9.39 17.47
C SER A 268 -6.11 9.43 15.96
N SER A 269 -7.00 8.78 15.19
CA SER A 269 -6.97 8.92 13.73
C SER A 269 -7.34 10.35 13.32
N THR A 270 -6.77 10.78 12.21
CA THR A 270 -7.02 12.10 11.61
C THR A 270 -7.79 12.04 10.30
N LYS A 271 -7.90 10.86 9.72
CA LYS A 271 -8.61 10.59 8.47
C LYS A 271 -9.50 9.35 8.62
N PRO A 272 -10.56 9.22 7.80
CA PRO A 272 -11.37 8.02 7.76
C PRO A 272 -10.56 6.80 7.29
N LEU A 273 -10.91 5.62 7.81
CA LEU A 273 -10.40 4.33 7.35
C LEU A 273 -11.49 3.60 6.56
N SER A 274 -11.19 3.18 5.34
CA SER A 274 -12.03 2.27 4.56
C SER A 274 -11.57 0.83 4.79
N TYR A 275 -12.39 0.03 5.47
CA TYR A 275 -12.06 -1.36 5.79
C TYR A 275 -13.24 -2.31 5.57
N ASN A 276 -13.07 -3.31 4.72
CA ASN A 276 -14.09 -4.31 4.39
C ASN A 276 -15.45 -3.69 4.01
N GLY A 277 -15.45 -2.61 3.22
CA GLY A 277 -16.65 -1.91 2.78
C GLY A 277 -17.29 -0.98 3.82
N ASN A 278 -16.69 -0.87 5.01
CA ASN A 278 -17.12 0.05 6.06
C ASN A 278 -16.22 1.28 6.10
N ILE A 279 -16.82 2.42 6.43
CA ILE A 279 -16.09 3.65 6.76
C ILE A 279 -16.02 3.74 8.28
N ILE A 280 -14.80 3.90 8.79
CA ILE A 280 -14.52 4.02 10.22
C ILE A 280 -13.92 5.39 10.46
N GLU A 281 -14.49 6.13 11.41
CA GLU A 281 -14.09 7.51 11.70
C GLU A 281 -13.84 7.71 13.19
N GLY A 282 -12.95 8.65 13.52
CA GLY A 282 -12.68 9.04 14.89
C GLY A 282 -12.09 7.92 15.74
N ILE A 283 -11.22 7.09 15.16
CA ILE A 283 -10.55 5.99 15.86
C ILE A 283 -9.67 6.55 16.97
N LYS A 284 -9.80 6.00 18.18
CA LYS A 284 -8.96 6.30 19.35
C LYS A 284 -8.43 4.99 19.90
N VAL A 285 -7.12 4.90 20.04
CA VAL A 285 -6.44 3.68 20.51
C VAL A 285 -5.58 4.02 21.71
N THR A 286 -5.64 3.18 22.75
CA THR A 286 -4.76 3.27 23.92
C THR A 286 -3.88 2.04 24.00
N PHE A 287 -2.58 2.28 24.14
CA PHE A 287 -1.55 1.25 24.24
C PHE A 287 -0.96 1.20 25.65
N LYS A 288 -0.65 -0.01 26.09
CA LYS A 288 0.12 -0.27 27.29
C LYS A 288 1.00 -1.50 27.10
N ASP A 289 2.30 -1.36 27.37
CA ASP A 289 3.27 -2.46 27.24
C ASP A 289 3.18 -3.17 25.87
N GLY A 290 2.96 -2.40 24.79
CA GLY A 290 2.84 -2.89 23.41
C GLY A 290 1.44 -3.32 22.98
N GLU A 291 0.53 -3.60 23.92
CA GLU A 291 -0.82 -4.08 23.60
C GLU A 291 -1.85 -2.94 23.50
N ILE A 292 -2.78 -3.07 22.57
CA ILE A 292 -4.01 -2.28 22.51
C ILE A 292 -4.89 -2.72 23.69
N VAL A 293 -5.03 -1.83 24.68
CA VAL A 293 -5.87 -2.07 25.87
C VAL A 293 -7.26 -1.48 25.72
N ASP A 294 -7.42 -0.46 24.90
CA ASP A 294 -8.71 0.14 24.55
C ASP A 294 -8.71 0.65 23.12
N ILE A 295 -9.84 0.50 22.43
CA ILE A 295 -10.08 1.03 21.10
C ILE A 295 -11.53 1.40 20.95
N THR A 296 -11.77 2.61 20.43
CA THR A 296 -13.10 3.14 20.11
C THR A 296 -13.07 3.86 18.78
N ALA A 297 -14.24 4.00 18.15
CA ALA A 297 -14.42 4.83 16.97
C ALA A 297 -15.78 5.55 17.04
N ASP A 298 -15.85 6.77 16.50
CA ASP A 298 -17.09 7.53 16.45
C ASP A 298 -18.09 6.92 15.46
N GLN A 299 -17.56 6.31 14.35
CA GLN A 299 -18.30 5.47 13.41
C GLN A 299 -17.51 4.18 13.16
N GLY A 300 -18.20 3.03 13.06
CA GLY A 300 -17.58 1.73 12.80
C GLY A 300 -16.89 1.08 14.01
N ASP A 301 -17.25 1.48 15.23
CA ASP A 301 -16.67 1.02 16.49
C ASP A 301 -16.61 -0.52 16.62
N GLU A 302 -17.73 -1.20 16.34
CA GLU A 302 -17.81 -2.66 16.38
C GLU A 302 -16.86 -3.33 15.36
N VAL A 303 -16.68 -2.71 14.19
CA VAL A 303 -15.77 -3.23 13.16
C VAL A 303 -14.32 -3.17 13.65
N MET A 304 -13.91 -2.05 14.28
CA MET A 304 -12.58 -1.90 14.88
C MET A 304 -12.34 -2.83 16.05
N LYS A 305 -13.32 -2.99 16.94
CA LYS A 305 -13.24 -3.94 18.05
C LYS A 305 -13.10 -5.38 17.54
N ASN A 306 -13.88 -5.76 16.53
CA ASN A 306 -13.76 -7.08 15.91
C ASN A 306 -12.39 -7.29 15.25
N LEU A 307 -11.87 -6.28 14.55
CA LEU A 307 -10.53 -6.32 13.96
C LEU A 307 -9.48 -6.63 15.04
N VAL A 308 -9.46 -5.86 16.13
CA VAL A 308 -8.41 -5.93 17.15
C VAL A 308 -8.54 -7.16 18.05
N PHE A 309 -9.76 -7.52 18.45
CA PHE A 309 -9.94 -8.53 19.50
C PHE A 309 -10.23 -9.94 18.99
N ASN A 310 -10.61 -10.08 17.70
CA ASN A 310 -10.98 -11.38 17.12
C ASN A 310 -9.97 -11.93 16.11
N ASN A 311 -8.88 -11.17 15.79
CA ASN A 311 -7.82 -11.66 14.93
C ASN A 311 -6.54 -11.90 15.72
N ASN A 312 -5.84 -12.99 15.39
CA ASN A 312 -4.61 -13.34 16.05
C ASN A 312 -3.53 -12.28 15.77
N GLY A 313 -2.86 -11.80 16.82
CA GLY A 313 -1.80 -10.80 16.73
C GLY A 313 -2.28 -9.37 16.43
N ALA A 314 -3.59 -9.10 16.32
CA ALA A 314 -4.11 -7.77 16.00
C ALA A 314 -4.14 -6.80 17.20
N ARG A 315 -3.75 -7.24 18.39
CA ARG A 315 -3.65 -6.37 19.57
C ARG A 315 -2.33 -5.61 19.66
N ALA A 316 -1.51 -5.65 18.63
CA ALA A 316 -0.24 -4.94 18.57
C ALA A 316 0.01 -4.36 17.19
N LEU A 317 0.94 -3.41 17.12
CA LEU A 317 1.30 -2.75 15.87
C LEU A 317 2.31 -3.59 15.07
N GLY A 318 2.21 -3.48 13.74
CA GLY A 318 3.13 -4.08 12.78
C GLY A 318 3.89 -3.04 11.94
N GLU A 319 3.42 -1.79 11.90
CA GLU A 319 4.07 -0.73 11.12
C GLU A 319 3.95 0.64 11.76
N CYS A 320 4.97 1.46 11.54
CA CYS A 320 4.92 2.90 11.72
C CYS A 320 5.54 3.58 10.50
N ALA A 321 4.73 4.37 9.80
CA ALA A 321 5.11 5.08 8.58
C ALA A 321 5.13 6.58 8.79
N LEU A 322 6.13 7.23 8.21
CA LEU A 322 6.36 8.67 8.26
C LEU A 322 6.07 9.27 6.88
N VAL A 323 5.00 10.05 6.81
CA VAL A 323 4.51 10.71 5.60
C VAL A 323 4.31 12.19 5.89
N PRO A 324 4.95 13.11 5.16
CA PRO A 324 4.79 14.55 5.41
C PRO A 324 3.39 15.03 5.02
N ASP A 325 2.80 15.91 5.85
CA ASP A 325 1.50 16.53 5.56
C ASP A 325 1.50 17.32 4.24
N PRO A 326 2.58 18.03 3.83
CA PRO A 326 2.65 18.69 2.52
C PRO A 326 2.74 17.74 1.31
N SER A 327 2.40 16.46 1.44
CA SER A 327 2.37 15.51 0.30
C SER A 327 1.18 15.78 -0.64
N PRO A 328 1.30 15.45 -1.94
CA PRO A 328 0.20 15.65 -2.90
C PRO A 328 -1.08 14.90 -2.50
N ILE A 329 -0.96 13.71 -1.91
CA ILE A 329 -2.10 12.91 -1.45
C ILE A 329 -2.76 13.58 -0.25
N SER A 330 -1.99 13.99 0.75
CA SER A 330 -2.51 14.68 1.94
C SER A 330 -3.24 15.98 1.55
N GLN A 331 -2.63 16.78 0.69
CA GLN A 331 -3.16 18.07 0.27
C GLN A 331 -4.38 17.97 -0.64
N SER A 332 -4.69 16.80 -1.19
CA SER A 332 -5.93 16.58 -1.95
C SER A 332 -7.18 16.74 -1.08
N GLY A 333 -7.08 16.46 0.21
CA GLY A 333 -8.20 16.46 1.15
C GLY A 333 -9.26 15.38 0.86
N ILE A 334 -8.92 14.39 0.02
CA ILE A 334 -9.85 13.38 -0.48
C ILE A 334 -9.60 12.06 0.25
N THR A 335 -10.65 11.33 0.56
CA THR A 335 -10.59 9.90 0.88
C THR A 335 -10.78 9.12 -0.41
N PHE A 336 -9.77 8.38 -0.83
CA PHE A 336 -9.80 7.66 -2.10
C PHE A 336 -10.55 6.33 -2.03
N PHE A 337 -10.82 5.80 -0.84
CA PHE A 337 -11.33 4.44 -0.64
C PHE A 337 -10.45 3.37 -1.29
N ASN A 338 -9.15 3.64 -1.33
CA ASN A 338 -8.13 2.80 -1.90
C ASN A 338 -6.88 2.91 -1.04
N THR A 339 -6.46 1.80 -0.43
CA THR A 339 -5.34 1.74 0.52
C THR A 339 -4.06 2.33 -0.06
N LEU A 340 -3.76 2.10 -1.35
CA LEU A 340 -2.57 2.66 -2.02
C LEU A 340 -2.44 4.19 -1.86
N PHE A 341 -3.56 4.92 -1.83
CA PHE A 341 -3.56 6.37 -1.63
C PHE A 341 -3.80 6.74 -0.17
N ASP A 342 -4.79 6.12 0.46
CA ASP A 342 -5.27 6.56 1.77
C ASP A 342 -4.20 6.39 2.86
N GLU A 343 -3.39 5.32 2.82
CA GLU A 343 -2.25 5.14 3.72
C GLU A 343 -1.18 6.22 3.53
N ASN A 344 -0.93 6.61 2.29
CA ASN A 344 0.04 7.66 1.93
C ASN A 344 -0.49 9.10 2.12
N ALA A 345 -1.68 9.25 2.69
CA ALA A 345 -2.27 10.57 2.97
C ALA A 345 -1.73 11.22 4.25
N SER A 346 -1.07 10.49 5.14
CA SER A 346 -0.43 11.03 6.36
C SER A 346 0.45 9.98 7.05
N ASN A 347 1.19 10.38 8.10
CA ASN A 347 1.74 9.42 9.04
C ASN A 347 0.67 8.41 9.43
N HIS A 348 1.01 7.12 9.43
CA HIS A 348 0.08 6.05 9.77
C HIS A 348 0.73 4.96 10.61
N LEU A 349 -0.10 4.17 11.23
CA LEU A 349 0.28 2.99 11.99
C LEU A 349 -0.52 1.80 11.47
N ALA A 350 0.10 0.62 11.36
CA ALA A 350 -0.63 -0.60 11.04
C ALA A 350 -0.91 -1.44 12.28
N ILE A 351 -2.16 -1.81 12.46
CA ILE A 351 -2.57 -2.86 13.40
C ILE A 351 -2.25 -4.22 12.77
N GLY A 352 -1.46 -5.05 13.46
CA GLY A 352 -1.26 -6.42 13.03
C GLY A 352 0.16 -6.77 12.58
N ALA A 353 0.30 -7.42 11.42
CA ALA A 353 1.56 -8.04 10.98
C ALA A 353 2.64 -7.01 10.60
N ALA A 354 3.88 -7.30 10.96
CA ALA A 354 5.05 -6.56 10.52
C ALA A 354 5.72 -7.22 9.29
N TYR A 355 6.30 -6.39 8.43
CA TYR A 355 7.17 -6.89 7.36
C TYR A 355 8.49 -7.41 7.92
N ALA A 356 8.92 -8.58 7.44
CA ALA A 356 10.17 -9.21 7.90
C ALA A 356 11.40 -8.34 7.59
N THR A 357 11.36 -7.60 6.48
CA THR A 357 12.43 -6.69 6.03
C THR A 357 12.68 -5.50 6.95
N SER A 358 11.74 -5.21 7.87
CA SER A 358 11.88 -4.11 8.84
C SER A 358 12.94 -4.36 9.93
N VAL A 359 13.65 -5.49 9.91
CA VAL A 359 14.86 -5.74 10.71
C VAL A 359 15.96 -6.33 9.83
N GLU A 360 17.21 -6.05 10.19
CA GLU A 360 18.38 -6.56 9.46
C GLU A 360 18.39 -8.09 9.41
N GLY A 361 18.48 -8.66 8.21
CA GLY A 361 18.45 -10.11 7.98
C GLY A 361 17.07 -10.76 8.15
N GLY A 362 16.01 -10.01 8.43
CA GLY A 362 14.69 -10.54 8.73
C GLY A 362 14.08 -11.40 7.63
N ALA A 363 14.41 -11.13 6.35
CA ALA A 363 13.93 -11.92 5.22
C ALA A 363 14.32 -13.41 5.28
N ASP A 364 15.38 -13.75 6.01
CA ASP A 364 15.92 -15.10 6.18
C ASP A 364 15.56 -15.71 7.55
N MET A 365 14.87 -14.96 8.42
CA MET A 365 14.46 -15.39 9.76
C MET A 365 13.20 -16.27 9.73
N THR A 366 13.09 -17.16 10.69
CA THR A 366 11.86 -17.89 10.98
C THR A 366 10.84 -16.99 11.67
N GLU A 367 9.58 -17.42 11.75
CA GLU A 367 8.51 -16.70 12.46
C GLU A 367 8.85 -16.45 13.94
N GLU A 368 9.48 -17.43 14.61
CA GLU A 368 9.93 -17.32 15.99
C GLU A 368 11.06 -16.29 16.14
N GLU A 369 12.05 -16.32 15.25
CA GLU A 369 13.17 -15.36 15.26
C GLU A 369 12.69 -13.95 15.00
N LEU A 370 11.75 -13.73 14.06
CA LEU A 370 11.12 -12.44 13.81
C LEU A 370 10.41 -11.90 15.05
N LYS A 371 9.67 -12.76 15.76
CA LYS A 371 8.98 -12.39 16.99
C LYS A 371 9.96 -12.06 18.12
N GLU A 372 11.06 -12.80 18.25
CA GLU A 372 12.12 -12.51 19.21
C GLU A 372 12.80 -11.17 18.89
N ALA A 373 13.00 -10.86 17.60
CA ALA A 373 13.51 -9.57 17.13
C ALA A 373 12.57 -8.39 17.40
N GLY A 374 11.30 -8.65 17.79
CA GLY A 374 10.32 -7.62 18.14
C GLY A 374 9.27 -7.34 17.06
N LEU A 375 9.25 -8.13 15.97
CA LEU A 375 8.27 -7.97 14.91
C LEU A 375 6.97 -8.71 15.22
N ASN A 376 5.85 -8.00 15.11
CA ASN A 376 4.53 -8.61 15.34
C ASN A 376 4.15 -9.57 14.21
N ARG A 377 3.58 -10.70 14.58
CA ARG A 377 3.04 -11.70 13.65
C ARG A 377 1.54 -11.79 13.83
N SER A 378 0.80 -11.57 12.76
CA SER A 378 -0.67 -11.47 12.76
C SER A 378 -1.25 -11.99 11.46
N ASP A 379 -2.54 -12.32 11.51
CA ASP A 379 -3.33 -12.70 10.33
C ASP A 379 -3.86 -11.48 9.56
N VAL A 380 -3.69 -10.27 10.10
CA VAL A 380 -4.14 -9.02 9.50
C VAL A 380 -3.04 -7.97 9.48
N HIS A 381 -3.17 -7.00 8.57
CA HIS A 381 -2.39 -5.77 8.51
C HIS A 381 -3.33 -4.66 8.06
N VAL A 382 -3.57 -3.68 8.90
CA VAL A 382 -4.56 -2.62 8.63
C VAL A 382 -4.04 -1.26 9.10
N ASP A 383 -3.81 -0.39 8.13
CA ASP A 383 -3.29 0.96 8.33
C ASP A 383 -4.40 1.92 8.76
N PHE A 384 -4.09 2.80 9.70
CA PHE A 384 -4.94 3.92 10.06
C PHE A 384 -4.13 5.21 10.20
N MET A 385 -4.63 6.27 9.63
CA MET A 385 -3.94 7.54 9.44
C MET A 385 -4.02 8.40 10.70
N ILE A 386 -2.87 8.85 11.19
CA ILE A 386 -2.73 9.61 12.44
C ILE A 386 -2.09 10.98 12.24
N GLY A 387 -1.48 11.23 11.08
CA GLY A 387 -0.71 12.44 10.80
C GLY A 387 -1.59 13.67 10.54
N SER A 388 -1.05 14.84 10.83
CA SER A 388 -1.64 16.15 10.54
C SER A 388 -0.56 17.22 10.50
N ASN A 389 -0.92 18.44 10.05
CA ASN A 389 -0.04 19.61 10.13
C ASN A 389 0.27 20.10 11.55
N GLN A 390 -0.16 19.37 12.59
CA GLN A 390 0.15 19.64 14.00
C GLN A 390 0.93 18.47 14.65
N MET A 391 1.36 17.49 13.84
CA MET A 391 2.10 16.33 14.35
C MET A 391 3.59 16.68 14.50
N ASP A 392 4.10 16.51 15.73
CA ASP A 392 5.52 16.48 16.02
C ASP A 392 5.96 15.05 16.30
N ILE A 393 7.15 14.68 15.81
CA ILE A 393 7.74 13.36 16.06
C ILE A 393 9.20 13.54 16.47
N ASP A 394 9.57 12.95 17.60
CA ASP A 394 10.94 12.87 18.08
C ASP A 394 11.47 11.43 18.00
N GLY A 395 12.69 11.26 17.51
CA GLY A 395 13.48 10.06 17.72
C GLY A 395 14.14 10.08 19.09
N ILE A 396 13.98 9.02 19.86
CA ILE A 396 14.60 8.87 21.19
C ILE A 396 15.83 7.98 21.06
N ARG A 397 17.00 8.52 21.42
CA ARG A 397 18.27 7.77 21.45
C ARG A 397 18.34 6.81 22.64
N GLN A 398 19.31 5.89 22.65
CA GLN A 398 19.55 4.94 23.75
C GLN A 398 19.85 5.66 25.10
N ASP A 399 20.43 6.84 25.04
CA ASP A 399 20.72 7.69 26.21
C ASP A 399 19.53 8.55 26.68
N GLY A 400 18.37 8.43 26.02
CA GLY A 400 17.16 9.17 26.30
C GLY A 400 17.08 10.56 25.64
N ASN A 401 18.13 10.99 24.92
CA ASN A 401 18.11 12.25 24.20
C ASN A 401 17.09 12.21 23.05
N ARG A 402 16.33 13.29 22.88
CA ARG A 402 15.34 13.46 21.81
C ARG A 402 15.93 14.22 20.63
N VAL A 403 15.68 13.74 19.43
CA VAL A 403 16.07 14.37 18.17
C VAL A 403 14.80 14.62 17.36
N PRO A 404 14.50 15.88 17.00
CA PRO A 404 13.34 16.16 16.15
C PRO A 404 13.43 15.47 14.81
N ILE A 405 12.38 14.79 14.40
CA ILE A 405 12.21 14.18 13.08
C ILE A 405 11.17 14.94 12.29
N PHE A 406 10.00 15.19 12.91
CA PHE A 406 8.90 16.01 12.36
C PHE A 406 8.60 17.17 13.27
N ARG A 407 8.22 18.31 12.65
CA ARG A 407 7.60 19.46 13.33
C ARG A 407 6.49 20.00 12.42
N ASN A 408 5.33 20.26 13.04
CA ASN A 408 4.16 20.74 12.30
C ASN A 408 3.83 19.88 11.06
N GLY A 409 3.92 18.57 11.19
CA GLY A 409 3.57 17.60 10.14
C GLY A 409 4.60 17.44 9.01
N ASP A 410 5.78 18.04 9.10
CA ASP A 410 6.79 17.94 8.04
C ASP A 410 8.18 17.58 8.58
N TRP A 411 9.02 17.06 7.71
CA TRP A 411 10.40 16.68 8.00
C TRP A 411 11.26 17.88 8.45
N VAL A 412 12.06 17.68 9.50
CA VAL A 412 13.07 18.65 9.96
C VAL A 412 14.50 18.06 10.02
N ILE A 413 14.68 16.82 9.53
CA ILE A 413 15.98 16.12 9.44
C ILE A 413 16.48 16.11 7.99
#